data_dd9bf8bd0239a44051c785c193f1d1e0
#
_entry.id   dd9bf8bd0239a44051c785c193f1d1e0
#
_cell.length_a   1.000
_cell.length_b   1.000
_cell.length_c   1.000
_cell.angle_alpha   90.00
_cell.angle_beta   90.00
_cell.angle_gamma   90.00
#
_symmetry.space_group_name_H-M   'P 1'
#
loop_
_entity.id
_entity.type
_entity.pdbx_description
1 polymer ?
#
loop_
_entity_poly.entity_id
_entity_poly.type
_entity_poly.pdbx_seq_one_letter_code
_entity_poly.pdbx_strand_id
1 'polypeptide(L)'
;TAISDLEVESREVQGHMWHFKYPLAGGETYRYVERDEEGNVVLEEERDYIAIATTRPETMLGDGAVAVHPSDARYAPIVGKLCEIPVGPKAHRRLIPIITDDYPDPHFGSGAVKITGAHDENDYAVAQRNHIPMYRLMDEVAAMRSDGAPYAEAAARAMAIAKGEASATAAEIDALNLVPDEYRGLDRYEARKRVVADIDAEGLMLAVEDKVIMQPFGDRGGVVIEPMLTDQWYVDAETLARAPIEAVKDGRIEIVPKSWEKTFFNWMENIQPWCVSRQLWWGHRIPAWFDAEG
;
A
#
# COMPACT_ATOMS: atom_id res chain seq x y z
N THR A 1 -4.30 -8.10 -16.92
CA THR A 1 -5.70 -8.56 -16.78
C THR A 1 -6.10 -8.46 -15.33
N ALA A 2 -7.24 -7.86 -15.04
CA ALA A 2 -7.84 -7.92 -13.72
C ALA A 2 -8.23 -9.36 -13.39
N ILE A 3 -8.05 -9.76 -12.14
CA ILE A 3 -8.42 -11.07 -11.62
C ILE A 3 -9.22 -10.87 -10.32
N SER A 4 -10.05 -11.85 -9.97
CA SER A 4 -10.76 -11.84 -8.68
C SER A 4 -9.95 -12.59 -7.63
N ASP A 5 -10.28 -12.39 -6.36
CA ASP A 5 -9.64 -13.07 -5.23
C ASP A 5 -9.69 -14.59 -5.34
N LEU A 6 -10.75 -15.12 -5.97
CA LEU A 6 -10.89 -16.56 -6.24
C LEU A 6 -9.88 -17.11 -7.24
N GLU A 7 -9.22 -16.25 -8.02
CA GLU A 7 -8.20 -16.59 -9.01
C GLU A 7 -6.78 -16.36 -8.46
N VAL A 8 -6.65 -16.11 -7.14
CA VAL A 8 -5.38 -15.84 -6.46
C VAL A 8 -4.98 -17.05 -5.62
N GLU A 9 -3.77 -17.55 -5.85
CA GLU A 9 -3.14 -18.58 -5.03
C GLU A 9 -2.05 -17.94 -4.17
N SER A 10 -2.19 -17.97 -2.85
CA SER A 10 -1.13 -17.56 -1.94
C SER A 10 -0.14 -18.71 -1.77
N ARG A 11 1.13 -18.45 -2.06
CA ARG A 11 2.22 -19.44 -1.92
C ARG A 11 3.30 -18.92 -0.98
N GLU A 12 3.84 -19.80 -0.16
CA GLU A 12 5.00 -19.52 0.67
C GLU A 12 6.26 -19.39 -0.19
N VAL A 13 6.95 -18.28 -0.08
CA VAL A 13 8.25 -18.07 -0.71
C VAL A 13 9.27 -17.59 0.33
N GLN A 14 10.52 -17.99 0.17
CA GLN A 14 11.62 -17.46 0.97
C GLN A 14 11.92 -16.04 0.50
N GLY A 15 11.92 -15.11 1.42
CA GLY A 15 12.18 -13.71 1.16
C GLY A 15 12.87 -13.04 2.35
N HIS A 16 12.86 -11.73 2.35
CA HIS A 16 13.45 -10.93 3.42
C HIS A 16 12.48 -9.85 3.89
N MET A 17 12.63 -9.46 5.14
CA MET A 17 12.10 -8.24 5.71
C MET A 17 13.27 -7.29 5.91
N TRP A 18 13.24 -6.15 5.23
CA TRP A 18 14.23 -5.10 5.37
C TRP A 18 13.73 -4.03 6.33
N HIS A 19 14.59 -3.61 7.26
CA HIS A 19 14.31 -2.55 8.23
C HIS A 19 15.14 -1.33 7.86
N PHE A 20 14.48 -0.20 7.63
CA PHE A 20 15.11 1.05 7.17
C PHE A 20 14.81 2.22 8.10
N LYS A 21 15.72 3.18 8.14
CA LYS A 21 15.50 4.48 8.76
C LYS A 21 14.87 5.42 7.73
N TYR A 22 13.74 6.02 8.10
CA TYR A 22 13.20 7.19 7.41
C TYR A 22 13.53 8.42 8.24
N PRO A 23 14.55 9.21 7.86
CA PRO A 23 14.99 10.38 8.63
C PRO A 23 13.87 11.40 8.82
N LEU A 24 13.79 12.03 9.98
CA LEU A 24 12.87 13.13 10.19
C LEU A 24 13.33 14.37 9.41
N ALA A 25 12.36 15.11 8.85
CA ALA A 25 12.66 16.31 8.07
C ALA A 25 13.36 17.36 8.94
N GLY A 26 14.34 18.06 8.34
CA GLY A 26 15.04 19.15 9.02
C GLY A 26 16.02 18.73 10.11
N GLY A 27 16.32 17.43 10.25
CA GLY A 27 17.20 16.91 11.31
C GLY A 27 16.57 16.97 12.69
N GLU A 28 15.22 16.97 12.76
CA GLU A 28 14.50 16.90 14.03
C GLU A 28 14.79 15.59 14.76
N THR A 29 14.74 15.62 16.07
CA THR A 29 14.88 14.45 16.92
C THR A 29 13.67 14.31 17.86
N TYR A 30 13.49 13.11 18.40
CA TYR A 30 12.50 12.84 19.42
C TYR A 30 12.98 11.75 20.37
N ARG A 31 12.45 11.80 21.58
CA ARG A 31 12.70 10.76 22.58
C ARG A 31 11.83 9.54 22.26
N TYR A 32 12.47 8.45 21.83
CA TYR A 32 11.84 7.15 21.63
C TYR A 32 11.90 6.34 22.93
N VAL A 33 10.75 5.85 23.38
CA VAL A 33 10.64 5.07 24.61
C VAL A 33 9.83 3.81 24.35
N GLU A 34 10.47 2.66 24.51
CA GLU A 34 9.82 1.36 24.42
C GLU A 34 9.61 0.78 25.83
N ARG A 35 8.46 0.15 26.04
CA ARG A 35 8.06 -0.42 27.32
C ARG A 35 7.67 -1.88 27.14
N ASP A 36 7.94 -2.70 28.17
CA ASP A 36 7.44 -4.06 28.26
C ASP A 36 5.93 -4.09 28.60
N GLU A 37 5.36 -5.30 28.66
CA GLU A 37 3.95 -5.51 29.02
C GLU A 37 3.61 -5.03 30.45
N GLU A 38 4.60 -4.92 31.33
CA GLU A 38 4.48 -4.45 32.71
C GLU A 38 4.61 -2.92 32.81
N GLY A 39 4.95 -2.24 31.68
CA GLY A 39 5.11 -0.78 31.60
C GLY A 39 6.51 -0.27 31.95
N ASN A 40 7.48 -1.16 32.23
CA ASN A 40 8.86 -0.76 32.49
C ASN A 40 9.54 -0.31 31.19
N VAL A 41 10.42 0.68 31.27
CA VAL A 41 11.21 1.14 30.13
C VAL A 41 12.28 0.10 29.80
N VAL A 42 12.22 -0.48 28.59
CA VAL A 42 13.22 -1.44 28.09
C VAL A 42 14.21 -0.79 27.12
N LEU A 43 13.80 0.28 26.44
CA LEU A 43 14.66 1.08 25.58
C LEU A 43 14.27 2.55 25.67
N GLU A 44 15.26 3.41 25.80
CA GLU A 44 15.10 4.85 25.74
C GLU A 44 16.28 5.45 24.99
N GLU A 45 15.98 6.13 23.89
CA GLU A 45 17.00 6.79 23.08
C GLU A 45 16.45 8.02 22.36
N GLU A 46 17.33 8.90 21.93
CA GLU A 46 16.98 9.99 21.04
C GLU A 46 17.15 9.51 19.59
N ARG A 47 16.09 9.67 18.79
CA ARG A 47 16.04 9.27 17.39
C ARG A 47 15.78 10.45 16.48
N ASP A 48 16.47 10.46 15.34
CA ASP A 48 16.24 11.37 14.22
C ASP A 48 15.53 10.71 13.04
N TYR A 49 14.94 9.51 13.25
CA TYR A 49 14.28 8.70 12.23
C TYR A 49 13.08 7.92 12.79
N ILE A 50 12.18 7.51 11.90
CA ILE A 50 11.20 6.47 12.15
C ILE A 50 11.65 5.17 11.45
N ALA A 51 11.55 4.04 12.15
CA ALA A 51 11.94 2.73 11.61
C ALA A 51 10.76 2.11 10.84
N ILE A 52 11.02 1.67 9.61
CA ILE A 52 10.04 1.02 8.72
C ILE A 52 10.55 -0.36 8.34
N ALA A 53 9.68 -1.36 8.38
CA ALA A 53 9.94 -2.71 7.90
C ALA A 53 9.12 -3.01 6.64
N THR A 54 9.76 -3.59 5.61
CA THR A 54 9.07 -3.92 4.35
C THR A 54 9.66 -5.15 3.67
N THR A 55 8.81 -5.91 3.01
CA THR A 55 9.21 -7.01 2.10
C THR A 55 9.36 -6.53 0.65
N ARG A 56 8.97 -5.28 0.35
CA ARG A 56 8.93 -4.71 -0.99
C ARG A 56 9.62 -3.34 -1.08
N PRO A 57 10.97 -3.28 -0.91
CA PRO A 57 11.72 -2.02 -0.91
C PRO A 57 11.53 -1.16 -2.18
N GLU A 58 11.32 -1.79 -3.34
CA GLU A 58 11.11 -1.09 -4.61
C GLU A 58 9.86 -0.21 -4.61
N THR A 59 8.86 -0.52 -3.78
CA THR A 59 7.63 0.28 -3.72
C THR A 59 7.77 1.54 -2.84
N MET A 60 8.82 1.65 -2.03
CA MET A 60 9.08 2.83 -1.19
C MET A 60 9.13 4.14 -1.98
N LEU A 61 9.56 4.06 -3.26
CA LEU A 61 9.56 5.20 -4.17
C LEU A 61 8.18 5.85 -4.35
N GLY A 62 7.11 5.09 -4.13
CA GLY A 62 5.71 5.54 -4.23
C GLY A 62 5.03 5.82 -2.89
N ASP A 63 5.76 5.78 -1.77
CA ASP A 63 5.16 6.05 -0.47
C ASP A 63 4.52 7.44 -0.43
N GLY A 64 3.30 7.49 0.08
CA GLY A 64 2.55 8.73 0.28
C GLY A 64 2.54 9.19 1.74
N ALA A 65 2.73 8.27 2.69
CA ALA A 65 2.76 8.53 4.12
C ALA A 65 3.46 7.40 4.87
N VAL A 66 3.75 7.65 6.16
CA VAL A 66 4.00 6.61 7.16
C VAL A 66 2.85 6.66 8.16
N ALA A 67 2.22 5.52 8.43
CA ALA A 67 1.14 5.39 9.39
C ALA A 67 1.62 4.74 10.69
N VAL A 68 1.12 5.22 11.82
CA VAL A 68 1.32 4.65 13.16
C VAL A 68 -0.03 4.54 13.86
N HIS A 69 -0.19 3.59 14.77
CA HIS A 69 -1.43 3.44 15.50
C HIS A 69 -1.62 4.61 16.49
N PRO A 70 -2.83 5.19 16.63
CA PRO A 70 -3.05 6.35 17.51
C PRO A 70 -2.75 6.06 19.00
N SER A 71 -2.81 4.81 19.42
CA SER A 71 -2.43 4.40 20.79
C SER A 71 -0.93 4.16 20.99
N ASP A 72 -0.12 4.22 19.92
CA ASP A 72 1.32 3.97 20.04
C ASP A 72 2.06 5.20 20.55
N ALA A 73 2.27 5.23 21.86
CA ALA A 73 2.92 6.35 22.53
C ALA A 73 4.37 6.61 22.07
N ARG A 74 5.03 5.63 21.47
CA ARG A 74 6.42 5.76 20.96
C ARG A 74 6.52 6.85 19.91
N TYR A 75 5.49 7.00 19.09
CA TYR A 75 5.46 7.90 17.93
C TYR A 75 4.62 9.16 18.13
N ALA A 76 3.91 9.29 19.26
CA ALA A 76 3.10 10.48 19.55
C ALA A 76 3.85 11.82 19.35
N PRO A 77 5.17 11.95 19.67
CA PRO A 77 5.90 13.21 19.46
C PRO A 77 6.12 13.59 17.99
N ILE A 78 5.99 12.65 17.05
CA ILE A 78 6.30 12.87 15.65
C ILE A 78 5.09 12.74 14.72
N VAL A 79 3.92 12.42 15.21
CA VAL A 79 2.67 12.46 14.45
C VAL A 79 2.45 13.88 13.90
N GLY A 80 2.13 13.98 12.61
CA GLY A 80 1.96 15.24 11.89
C GLY A 80 3.25 15.87 11.38
N LYS A 81 4.41 15.33 11.73
CA LYS A 81 5.71 15.73 11.16
C LYS A 81 5.96 15.04 9.83
N LEU A 82 7.01 15.47 9.14
CA LEU A 82 7.46 14.89 7.88
C LEU A 82 8.69 14.01 8.11
N CYS A 83 8.77 12.91 7.38
CA CYS A 83 9.98 12.10 7.27
C CYS A 83 10.40 11.98 5.79
N GLU A 84 11.67 11.68 5.58
CA GLU A 84 12.29 11.56 4.26
C GLU A 84 12.25 10.10 3.80
N ILE A 85 11.85 9.85 2.56
CA ILE A 85 12.02 8.55 1.91
C ILE A 85 13.53 8.37 1.67
N PRO A 86 14.17 7.30 2.21
CA PRO A 86 15.63 7.20 2.29
C PRO A 86 16.30 6.78 0.99
N VAL A 87 15.71 7.04 -0.16
CA VAL A 87 16.18 6.62 -1.48
C VAL A 87 15.93 7.67 -2.56
N GLY A 88 16.70 7.63 -3.63
CA GLY A 88 16.70 8.62 -4.71
C GLY A 88 17.73 9.73 -4.51
N PRO A 89 17.89 10.62 -5.51
CA PRO A 89 18.86 11.70 -5.47
C PRO A 89 18.67 12.61 -4.25
N LYS A 90 19.74 12.79 -3.45
CA LYS A 90 19.67 13.56 -2.18
C LYS A 90 19.09 14.97 -2.32
N ALA A 91 19.36 15.63 -3.45
CA ALA A 91 18.84 16.98 -3.72
C ALA A 91 17.32 17.02 -3.95
N HIS A 92 16.68 15.85 -4.20
CA HIS A 92 15.29 15.74 -4.59
C HIS A 92 14.54 14.66 -3.80
N ARG A 93 15.03 14.29 -2.61
CA ARG A 93 14.37 13.32 -1.74
C ARG A 93 13.03 13.84 -1.29
N ARG A 94 12.05 12.96 -1.35
CA ARG A 94 10.68 13.31 -1.00
C ARG A 94 10.46 13.25 0.50
N LEU A 95 9.70 14.19 0.99
CA LEU A 95 9.16 14.20 2.34
C LEU A 95 7.71 13.73 2.30
N ILE A 96 7.34 12.89 3.27
CA ILE A 96 5.99 12.35 3.43
C ILE A 96 5.53 12.53 4.89
N PRO A 97 4.22 12.70 5.13
CA PRO A 97 3.69 12.89 6.48
C PRO A 97 3.68 11.60 7.28
N ILE A 98 3.86 11.74 8.60
CA ILE A 98 3.60 10.70 9.57
C ILE A 98 2.17 10.89 10.08
N ILE A 99 1.29 9.93 9.81
CA ILE A 99 -0.14 9.99 10.11
C ILE A 99 -0.53 8.95 11.17
N THR A 100 -1.72 9.08 11.73
CA THR A 100 -2.33 8.03 12.56
C THR A 100 -3.39 7.28 11.78
N ASP A 101 -3.43 5.96 11.97
CA ASP A 101 -4.47 5.08 11.44
C ASP A 101 -4.59 3.83 12.31
N ASP A 102 -5.75 3.19 12.34
CA ASP A 102 -5.98 1.97 13.13
C ASP A 102 -5.36 0.71 12.48
N TYR A 103 -4.87 0.83 11.25
CA TYR A 103 -4.29 -0.28 10.48
C TYR A 103 -2.95 -0.80 11.04
N PRO A 104 -1.96 0.04 11.44
CA PRO A 104 -0.70 -0.43 12.01
C PRO A 104 -0.92 -1.14 13.35
N ASP A 105 -0.30 -2.32 13.52
CA ASP A 105 -0.29 -3.01 14.81
C ASP A 105 0.91 -2.53 15.64
N PRO A 106 0.71 -1.88 16.81
CA PRO A 106 1.79 -1.41 17.68
C PRO A 106 2.72 -2.50 18.19
N HIS A 107 2.24 -3.76 18.17
CA HIS A 107 2.98 -4.92 18.70
C HIS A 107 3.68 -5.71 17.59
N PHE A 108 3.53 -5.30 16.33
CA PHE A 108 4.17 -5.97 15.21
C PHE A 108 5.30 -5.14 14.61
N GLY A 109 6.53 -5.69 14.60
CA GLY A 109 7.71 -5.02 14.06
C GLY A 109 8.00 -3.68 14.73
N SER A 110 8.17 -2.62 13.94
CA SER A 110 8.36 -1.26 14.47
C SER A 110 7.07 -0.60 14.95
N GLY A 111 5.89 -1.14 14.62
CA GLY A 111 4.60 -0.48 14.81
C GLY A 111 4.31 0.64 13.82
N ALA A 112 5.22 0.91 12.90
CA ALA A 112 5.06 1.91 11.85
C ALA A 112 5.04 1.24 10.47
N VAL A 113 4.10 1.65 9.61
CA VAL A 113 3.89 1.08 8.28
C VAL A 113 4.01 2.18 7.22
N LYS A 114 4.80 1.94 6.17
CA LYS A 114 4.80 2.78 4.98
C LYS A 114 3.49 2.59 4.23
N ILE A 115 2.95 3.65 3.65
CA ILE A 115 1.69 3.61 2.90
C ILE A 115 1.96 3.86 1.42
N THR A 116 1.82 2.80 0.64
CA THR A 116 2.00 2.79 -0.81
C THR A 116 0.71 2.35 -1.51
N GLY A 117 -0.32 3.18 -1.47
CA GLY A 117 -1.69 2.84 -1.87
C GLY A 117 -1.88 2.40 -3.33
N ALA A 118 -0.91 2.65 -4.21
CA ALA A 118 -0.95 2.16 -5.59
C ALA A 118 -0.46 0.71 -5.77
N HIS A 119 0.18 0.12 -4.76
CA HIS A 119 0.89 -1.16 -4.85
C HIS A 119 0.55 -2.17 -3.76
N ASP A 120 -0.38 -1.84 -2.87
CA ASP A 120 -0.87 -2.72 -1.81
C ASP A 120 -2.33 -2.39 -1.50
N GLU A 121 -3.17 -3.40 -1.34
CA GLU A 121 -4.61 -3.24 -1.13
C GLU A 121 -4.93 -2.66 0.25
N ASN A 122 -4.21 -3.08 1.29
CA ASN A 122 -4.40 -2.54 2.63
C ASN A 122 -3.94 -1.07 2.69
N ASP A 123 -2.80 -0.77 2.07
CA ASP A 123 -2.30 0.60 1.95
C ASP A 123 -3.25 1.48 1.12
N TYR A 124 -3.92 0.90 0.09
CA TYR A 124 -4.95 1.60 -0.68
C TYR A 124 -6.10 2.08 0.23
N ALA A 125 -6.62 1.20 1.08
CA ALA A 125 -7.70 1.55 1.99
C ALA A 125 -7.28 2.64 3.00
N VAL A 126 -6.05 2.57 3.53
CA VAL A 126 -5.47 3.61 4.40
C VAL A 126 -5.33 4.93 3.64
N ALA A 127 -4.76 4.89 2.44
CA ALA A 127 -4.53 6.07 1.61
C ALA A 127 -5.86 6.75 1.24
N GLN A 128 -6.90 5.98 0.89
CA GLN A 128 -8.20 6.49 0.52
C GLN A 128 -8.87 7.25 1.67
N ARG A 129 -8.95 6.64 2.88
CA ARG A 129 -9.62 7.28 4.03
C ARG A 129 -8.86 8.45 4.62
N ASN A 130 -7.53 8.50 4.43
CA ASN A 130 -6.67 9.59 4.89
C ASN A 130 -6.32 10.60 3.78
N HIS A 131 -6.90 10.47 2.58
CA HIS A 131 -6.64 11.33 1.42
C HIS A 131 -5.15 11.43 1.03
N ILE A 132 -4.42 10.32 1.18
CA ILE A 132 -3.01 10.22 0.82
C ILE A 132 -2.89 9.97 -0.69
N PRO A 133 -2.03 10.70 -1.42
CA PRO A 133 -1.78 10.46 -2.84
C PRO A 133 -1.22 9.07 -3.11
N MET A 134 -1.71 8.43 -4.18
CA MET A 134 -1.32 7.08 -4.57
C MET A 134 -0.49 7.12 -5.85
N TYR A 135 0.81 6.96 -5.75
CA TYR A 135 1.74 7.09 -6.86
C TYR A 135 2.05 5.74 -7.50
N ARG A 136 1.66 5.57 -8.76
CA ARG A 136 1.94 4.37 -9.52
C ARG A 136 3.38 4.36 -10.02
N LEU A 137 4.14 3.32 -9.67
CA LEU A 137 5.56 3.16 -9.98
C LEU A 137 5.84 2.18 -11.10
N MET A 138 4.92 1.25 -11.36
CA MET A 138 5.13 0.15 -12.31
C MET A 138 4.20 0.30 -13.51
N ASP A 139 4.68 -0.19 -14.65
CA ASP A 139 3.92 -0.31 -15.89
C ASP A 139 3.12 -1.63 -15.97
N GLU A 140 2.49 -1.90 -17.12
CA GLU A 140 1.66 -3.08 -17.35
C GLU A 140 2.43 -4.42 -17.35
N VAL A 141 3.75 -4.39 -17.42
CA VAL A 141 4.61 -5.57 -17.34
C VAL A 141 5.37 -5.64 -16.03
N ALA A 142 4.99 -4.81 -15.06
CA ALA A 142 5.61 -4.69 -13.75
C ALA A 142 7.09 -4.29 -13.78
N ALA A 143 7.50 -3.55 -14.81
CA ALA A 143 8.76 -2.83 -14.83
C ALA A 143 8.55 -1.42 -14.24
N MET A 144 9.61 -0.83 -13.72
CA MET A 144 9.58 0.54 -13.21
C MET A 144 9.26 1.51 -14.35
N ARG A 145 8.26 2.39 -14.17
CA ARG A 145 7.82 3.34 -15.21
C ARG A 145 8.98 4.15 -15.78
N SER A 146 8.95 4.35 -17.09
CA SER A 146 9.95 5.15 -17.82
C SER A 146 9.38 6.42 -18.45
N ASP A 147 8.05 6.60 -18.38
CA ASP A 147 7.32 7.77 -18.88
C ASP A 147 7.35 8.97 -17.91
N GLY A 148 6.76 10.07 -18.32
CA GLY A 148 6.54 11.26 -17.50
C GLY A 148 7.73 12.22 -17.44
N ALA A 149 7.57 13.28 -16.65
CA ALA A 149 8.59 14.31 -16.43
C ALA A 149 9.84 13.75 -15.72
N PRO A 150 10.97 14.47 -15.77
CA PRO A 150 12.15 14.14 -14.95
C PRO A 150 11.81 14.00 -13.47
N TYR A 151 12.48 13.09 -12.77
CA TYR A 151 12.24 12.83 -11.35
C TYR A 151 12.23 14.09 -10.49
N ALA A 152 13.18 15.01 -10.71
CA ALA A 152 13.29 16.24 -9.94
C ALA A 152 12.00 17.08 -9.96
N GLU A 153 11.32 17.18 -11.11
CA GLU A 153 10.07 17.92 -11.26
C GLU A 153 8.91 17.19 -10.57
N ALA A 154 8.79 15.88 -10.79
CA ALA A 154 7.76 15.05 -10.18
C ALA A 154 7.90 15.04 -8.64
N ALA A 155 9.12 14.90 -8.13
CA ALA A 155 9.42 14.93 -6.69
C ALA A 155 9.09 16.29 -6.07
N ALA A 156 9.44 17.40 -6.73
CA ALA A 156 9.09 18.74 -6.26
C ALA A 156 7.57 18.94 -6.17
N ARG A 157 6.81 18.47 -7.18
CA ARG A 157 5.34 18.53 -7.17
C ARG A 157 4.75 17.67 -6.05
N ALA A 158 5.24 16.45 -5.87
CA ALA A 158 4.78 15.55 -4.80
C ALA A 158 5.09 16.12 -3.41
N MET A 159 6.24 16.77 -3.22
CA MET A 159 6.57 17.45 -1.96
C MET A 159 5.64 18.64 -1.67
N ALA A 160 5.30 19.45 -2.67
CA ALA A 160 4.35 20.55 -2.50
C ALA A 160 2.97 20.04 -2.04
N ILE A 161 2.53 18.89 -2.60
CA ILE A 161 1.30 18.22 -2.18
C ILE A 161 1.41 17.73 -0.73
N ALA A 162 2.50 17.03 -0.39
CA ALA A 162 2.72 16.48 0.95
C ALA A 162 2.75 17.57 2.05
N LYS A 163 3.23 18.76 1.70
CA LYS A 163 3.26 19.93 2.59
C LYS A 163 1.94 20.71 2.63
N GLY A 164 0.93 20.33 1.83
CA GLY A 164 -0.32 21.08 1.70
C GLY A 164 -0.20 22.42 0.93
N GLU A 165 0.91 22.63 0.24
CA GLU A 165 1.18 23.84 -0.57
C GLU A 165 0.51 23.75 -1.96
N ALA A 166 0.10 22.55 -2.38
CA ALA A 166 -0.56 22.30 -3.64
C ALA A 166 -1.59 21.17 -3.50
N SER A 167 -2.60 21.19 -4.38
CA SER A 167 -3.54 20.11 -4.58
C SER A 167 -3.37 19.50 -5.97
N ALA A 168 -3.82 18.25 -6.15
CA ALA A 168 -3.82 17.59 -7.44
C ALA A 168 -5.02 16.64 -7.53
N THR A 169 -5.55 16.48 -8.74
CA THR A 169 -6.55 15.47 -9.07
C THR A 169 -5.91 14.08 -9.14
N ALA A 170 -6.73 13.03 -9.11
CA ALA A 170 -6.24 11.65 -9.25
C ALA A 170 -5.46 11.46 -10.58
N ALA A 171 -5.93 12.07 -11.67
CA ALA A 171 -5.23 12.01 -12.97
C ALA A 171 -3.87 12.72 -12.94
N GLU A 172 -3.77 13.86 -12.27
CA GLU A 172 -2.48 14.56 -12.09
C GLU A 172 -1.52 13.75 -11.21
N ILE A 173 -2.02 13.08 -10.17
CA ILE A 173 -1.22 12.17 -9.32
C ILE A 173 -0.70 10.99 -10.15
N ASP A 174 -1.55 10.34 -10.96
CA ASP A 174 -1.14 9.22 -11.82
C ASP A 174 -0.10 9.64 -12.87
N ALA A 175 -0.15 10.88 -13.35
CA ALA A 175 0.84 11.43 -14.28
C ALA A 175 2.21 11.66 -13.64
N LEU A 176 2.30 11.77 -12.31
CA LEU A 176 3.58 11.92 -11.60
C LEU A 176 4.31 10.58 -11.55
N ASN A 177 5.42 10.49 -12.28
CA ASN A 177 6.33 9.36 -12.18
C ASN A 177 7.41 9.64 -11.13
N LEU A 178 7.33 8.99 -9.98
CA LEU A 178 8.27 9.14 -8.85
C LEU A 178 9.38 8.09 -8.86
N VAL A 179 9.58 7.43 -9.98
CA VAL A 179 10.75 6.57 -10.21
C VAL A 179 11.95 7.44 -10.55
N PRO A 180 13.02 7.46 -9.74
CA PRO A 180 14.27 8.14 -10.08
C PRO A 180 14.80 7.70 -11.46
N ASP A 181 15.41 8.63 -12.19
CA ASP A 181 15.78 8.40 -13.58
C ASP A 181 16.68 7.17 -13.77
N GLU A 182 17.53 6.86 -12.79
CA GLU A 182 18.43 5.68 -12.77
C GLU A 182 17.72 4.34 -12.58
N TYR A 183 16.46 4.33 -12.08
CA TYR A 183 15.68 3.10 -11.91
C TYR A 183 14.65 2.88 -13.01
N ARG A 184 14.43 3.88 -13.88
CA ARG A 184 13.42 3.81 -14.96
C ARG A 184 13.68 2.64 -15.92
N GLY A 185 12.61 1.91 -16.25
CA GLY A 185 12.68 0.76 -17.14
C GLY A 185 13.31 -0.50 -16.56
N LEU A 186 13.75 -0.49 -15.31
CA LEU A 186 14.26 -1.70 -14.66
C LEU A 186 13.12 -2.66 -14.33
N ASP A 187 13.42 -3.95 -14.40
CA ASP A 187 12.57 -4.95 -13.72
C ASP A 187 12.47 -4.63 -12.22
N ARG A 188 11.28 -4.85 -11.63
CA ARG A 188 11.03 -4.50 -10.21
C ARG A 188 11.99 -5.16 -9.22
N TYR A 189 12.45 -6.38 -9.50
CA TYR A 189 13.40 -7.07 -8.63
C TYR A 189 14.83 -6.52 -8.76
N GLU A 190 15.20 -6.05 -9.95
CA GLU A 190 16.46 -5.33 -10.14
C GLU A 190 16.40 -3.94 -9.48
N ALA A 191 15.27 -3.26 -9.57
CA ALA A 191 15.05 -2.01 -8.83
C ALA A 191 15.13 -2.24 -7.31
N ARG A 192 14.51 -3.32 -6.79
CA ARG A 192 14.62 -3.72 -5.37
C ARG A 192 16.06 -3.85 -4.91
N LYS A 193 16.88 -4.58 -5.67
CA LYS A 193 18.30 -4.78 -5.33
C LYS A 193 19.06 -3.45 -5.25
N ARG A 194 18.81 -2.54 -6.20
CA ARG A 194 19.45 -1.22 -6.21
C ARG A 194 18.98 -0.35 -5.07
N VAL A 195 17.67 -0.27 -4.83
CA VAL A 195 17.09 0.48 -3.70
C VAL A 195 17.71 0.03 -2.38
N VAL A 196 17.80 -1.28 -2.14
CA VAL A 196 18.42 -1.83 -0.93
C VAL A 196 19.89 -1.44 -0.82
N ALA A 197 20.64 -1.58 -1.91
CA ALA A 197 22.07 -1.24 -1.94
C ALA A 197 22.33 0.26 -1.71
N ASP A 198 21.49 1.12 -2.28
CA ASP A 198 21.64 2.58 -2.15
C ASP A 198 21.30 3.05 -0.73
N ILE A 199 20.29 2.47 -0.09
CA ILE A 199 19.95 2.76 1.32
C ILE A 199 21.03 2.26 2.26
N ASP A 200 21.59 1.06 2.02
CA ASP A 200 22.68 0.49 2.82
C ASP A 200 23.97 1.31 2.71
N ALA A 201 24.31 1.75 1.50
CA ALA A 201 25.47 2.60 1.26
C ALA A 201 25.42 3.94 2.03
N GLU A 202 24.22 4.40 2.41
CA GLU A 202 24.02 5.59 3.22
C GLU A 202 23.94 5.31 4.72
N GLY A 203 24.04 4.06 5.16
CA GLY A 203 23.95 3.67 6.57
C GLY A 203 22.52 3.81 7.14
N LEU A 204 21.51 3.78 6.26
CA LEU A 204 20.11 3.89 6.64
C LEU A 204 19.40 2.54 6.76
N MET A 205 20.11 1.44 6.52
CA MET A 205 19.62 0.09 6.82
C MET A 205 19.84 -0.25 8.30
N LEU A 206 18.79 -0.75 8.95
CA LEU A 206 18.84 -1.18 10.36
C LEU A 206 19.10 -2.69 10.47
N ALA A 207 18.36 -3.49 9.71
CA ALA A 207 18.46 -4.94 9.74
C ALA A 207 17.90 -5.57 8.47
N VAL A 208 18.26 -6.81 8.20
CA VAL A 208 17.64 -7.69 7.20
C VAL A 208 17.34 -9.02 7.89
N GLU A 209 16.09 -9.44 7.81
CA GLU A 209 15.63 -10.70 8.39
C GLU A 209 15.18 -11.66 7.28
N ASP A 210 15.59 -12.91 7.35
CA ASP A 210 15.04 -13.97 6.51
C ASP A 210 13.59 -14.24 6.94
N LYS A 211 12.67 -14.21 5.99
CA LYS A 211 11.23 -14.37 6.27
C LYS A 211 10.53 -15.18 5.21
N VAL A 212 9.69 -16.10 5.63
CA VAL A 212 8.70 -16.73 4.76
C VAL A 212 7.59 -15.69 4.47
N ILE A 213 7.34 -15.43 3.20
CA ILE A 213 6.38 -14.45 2.72
C ILE A 213 5.26 -15.20 1.99
N MET A 214 4.00 -14.91 2.34
CA MET A 214 2.85 -15.34 1.56
C MET A 214 2.72 -14.44 0.34
N GLN A 215 3.09 -14.94 -0.83
CA GLN A 215 3.08 -14.18 -2.07
C GLN A 215 1.91 -14.59 -2.96
N PRO A 216 1.12 -13.63 -3.48
CA PRO A 216 0.01 -13.93 -4.36
C PRO A 216 0.48 -14.28 -5.77
N PHE A 217 -0.09 -15.35 -6.32
CA PHE A 217 0.13 -15.81 -7.70
C PHE A 217 -1.21 -15.93 -8.42
N GLY A 218 -1.25 -15.62 -9.70
CA GLY A 218 -2.41 -15.90 -10.55
C GLY A 218 -2.52 -17.40 -10.83
N ASP A 219 -3.71 -17.99 -10.62
CA ASP A 219 -3.98 -19.42 -10.79
C ASP A 219 -3.71 -19.92 -12.21
N ARG A 220 -4.00 -19.10 -13.23
CA ARG A 220 -3.84 -19.44 -14.66
C ARG A 220 -2.43 -19.22 -15.18
N GLY A 221 -1.78 -18.15 -14.76
CA GLY A 221 -0.47 -17.75 -15.26
C GLY A 221 0.70 -18.23 -14.42
N GLY A 222 0.46 -18.58 -13.17
CA GLY A 222 1.49 -18.96 -12.20
C GLY A 222 2.53 -17.87 -11.94
N VAL A 223 2.21 -16.62 -12.27
CA VAL A 223 3.08 -15.44 -12.09
C VAL A 223 2.64 -14.65 -10.86
N VAL A 224 3.60 -13.95 -10.26
CA VAL A 224 3.34 -13.07 -9.12
C VAL A 224 2.39 -11.95 -9.54
N ILE A 225 1.38 -11.70 -8.72
CA ILE A 225 0.43 -10.61 -8.91
C ILE A 225 1.04 -9.31 -8.38
N GLU A 226 1.01 -8.28 -9.22
CA GLU A 226 1.34 -6.92 -8.85
C GLU A 226 0.07 -6.06 -8.88
N PRO A 227 -0.37 -5.49 -7.75
CA PRO A 227 -1.49 -4.56 -7.73
C PRO A 227 -1.21 -3.35 -8.62
N MET A 228 -2.21 -2.92 -9.38
CA MET A 228 -2.14 -1.75 -10.25
C MET A 228 -3.47 -0.99 -10.19
N LEU A 229 -3.40 0.32 -9.97
CA LEU A 229 -4.57 1.19 -10.06
C LEU A 229 -5.06 1.26 -11.50
N THR A 230 -6.30 0.86 -11.72
CA THR A 230 -6.95 0.90 -13.04
C THR A 230 -8.46 0.89 -12.87
N ASP A 231 -9.16 1.56 -13.78
CA ASP A 231 -10.62 1.54 -13.79
C ASP A 231 -11.12 0.16 -14.22
N GLN A 232 -11.98 -0.42 -13.40
CA GLN A 232 -12.58 -1.72 -13.61
C GLN A 232 -14.08 -1.67 -13.33
N TRP A 233 -14.82 -2.60 -13.91
CA TRP A 233 -16.22 -2.79 -13.58
C TRP A 233 -16.38 -3.64 -12.33
N TYR A 234 -17.11 -3.09 -11.35
CA TYR A 234 -17.44 -3.78 -10.12
C TYR A 234 -18.94 -3.96 -9.98
N VAL A 235 -19.34 -5.09 -9.44
CA VAL A 235 -20.68 -5.29 -8.90
C VAL A 235 -20.66 -4.83 -7.45
N ASP A 236 -21.57 -3.92 -7.09
CA ASP A 236 -21.82 -3.52 -5.70
C ASP A 236 -22.55 -4.67 -4.99
N ALA A 237 -21.76 -5.68 -4.62
CA ALA A 237 -22.29 -6.90 -4.02
C ALA A 237 -22.87 -6.65 -2.61
N GLU A 238 -22.33 -5.67 -1.87
CA GLU A 238 -22.85 -5.30 -0.54
C GLU A 238 -24.32 -4.81 -0.65
N THR A 239 -24.59 -3.88 -1.57
CA THR A 239 -25.96 -3.40 -1.79
C THR A 239 -26.90 -4.51 -2.25
N LEU A 240 -26.43 -5.39 -3.15
CA LEU A 240 -27.21 -6.51 -3.64
C LEU A 240 -27.47 -7.58 -2.57
N ALA A 241 -26.57 -7.75 -1.61
CA ALA A 241 -26.71 -8.74 -0.53
C ALA A 241 -27.77 -8.37 0.51
N ARG A 242 -28.13 -7.10 0.66
CA ARG A 242 -29.07 -6.62 1.70
C ARG A 242 -30.42 -7.30 1.61
N ALA A 243 -31.05 -7.30 0.44
CA ALA A 243 -32.36 -7.90 0.25
C ALA A 243 -32.37 -9.43 0.46
N PRO A 244 -31.42 -10.23 -0.06
CA PRO A 244 -31.31 -11.65 0.28
C PRO A 244 -31.09 -11.94 1.77
N ILE A 245 -30.24 -11.15 2.44
CA ILE A 245 -30.02 -11.29 3.89
C ILE A 245 -31.36 -11.10 4.66
N GLU A 246 -32.09 -10.05 4.35
CA GLU A 246 -33.40 -9.80 4.97
C GLU A 246 -34.40 -10.92 4.67
N ALA A 247 -34.46 -11.42 3.44
CA ALA A 247 -35.34 -12.47 3.04
C ALA A 247 -35.13 -13.79 3.78
N VAL A 248 -33.87 -14.09 4.15
CA VAL A 248 -33.58 -15.25 5.01
C VAL A 248 -33.87 -14.96 6.46
N LYS A 249 -33.55 -13.76 6.97
CA LYS A 249 -33.83 -13.36 8.35
C LYS A 249 -35.33 -13.35 8.70
N ASP A 250 -36.16 -12.92 7.76
CA ASP A 250 -37.63 -12.85 7.97
C ASP A 250 -38.39 -14.12 7.53
N GLY A 251 -37.67 -15.14 7.05
CA GLY A 251 -38.22 -16.44 6.69
C GLY A 251 -38.92 -16.51 5.33
N ARG A 252 -38.81 -15.48 4.47
CA ARG A 252 -39.30 -15.55 3.07
C ARG A 252 -38.48 -16.53 2.25
N ILE A 253 -37.20 -16.75 2.61
CA ILE A 253 -36.32 -17.76 2.04
C ILE A 253 -35.80 -18.63 3.17
N GLU A 254 -35.95 -19.96 3.02
CA GLU A 254 -35.42 -20.94 3.96
C GLU A 254 -34.23 -21.68 3.38
N ILE A 255 -33.15 -21.76 4.13
CA ILE A 255 -31.93 -22.51 3.74
C ILE A 255 -32.01 -23.94 4.25
N VAL A 256 -31.96 -24.90 3.35
CA VAL A 256 -32.07 -26.34 3.69
C VAL A 256 -30.79 -27.07 3.29
N PRO A 257 -30.14 -27.78 4.21
CA PRO A 257 -30.45 -27.83 5.64
C PRO A 257 -30.09 -26.55 6.37
N LYS A 258 -30.76 -26.25 7.48
CA LYS A 258 -30.57 -25.02 8.27
C LYS A 258 -29.15 -24.79 8.77
N SER A 259 -28.36 -25.84 8.89
CA SER A 259 -26.93 -25.75 9.25
C SER A 259 -26.11 -24.84 8.32
N TRP A 260 -26.54 -24.59 7.09
CA TRP A 260 -25.87 -23.73 6.13
C TRP A 260 -26.23 -22.23 6.27
N GLU A 261 -27.23 -21.88 7.09
CA GLU A 261 -27.56 -20.47 7.34
C GLU A 261 -26.35 -19.68 7.88
N LYS A 262 -25.57 -20.28 8.79
CA LYS A 262 -24.38 -19.64 9.33
C LYS A 262 -23.36 -19.32 8.23
N THR A 263 -23.14 -20.26 7.31
CA THR A 263 -22.24 -20.06 6.17
C THR A 263 -22.78 -18.99 5.24
N PHE A 264 -24.08 -19.01 4.94
CA PHE A 264 -24.73 -17.97 4.11
C PHE A 264 -24.54 -16.58 4.71
N PHE A 265 -24.86 -16.38 5.98
CA PHE A 265 -24.72 -15.07 6.63
C PHE A 265 -23.26 -14.63 6.69
N ASN A 266 -22.33 -15.54 7.02
CA ASN A 266 -20.91 -15.21 7.05
C ASN A 266 -20.39 -14.70 5.69
N TRP A 267 -20.82 -15.30 4.59
CA TRP A 267 -20.47 -14.85 3.24
C TRP A 267 -21.17 -13.54 2.87
N MET A 268 -22.47 -13.45 3.09
CA MET A 268 -23.29 -12.33 2.62
C MET A 268 -23.08 -11.05 3.44
N GLU A 269 -22.81 -11.15 4.73
CA GLU A 269 -22.56 -10.01 5.62
C GLU A 269 -21.14 -9.45 5.48
N ASN A 270 -20.21 -10.23 4.91
CA ASN A 270 -18.83 -9.83 4.68
C ASN A 270 -18.48 -9.78 3.18
N ILE A 271 -19.49 -9.72 2.31
CA ILE A 271 -19.24 -9.76 0.87
C ILE A 271 -18.54 -8.50 0.38
N GLN A 272 -17.51 -8.69 -0.44
CA GLN A 272 -16.75 -7.60 -1.03
C GLN A 272 -17.26 -7.24 -2.43
N PRO A 273 -17.02 -6.01 -2.93
CA PRO A 273 -17.29 -5.65 -4.31
C PRO A 273 -16.61 -6.62 -5.28
N TRP A 274 -17.37 -7.15 -6.22
CA TRP A 274 -16.85 -8.14 -7.17
C TRP A 274 -16.39 -7.49 -8.47
N CYS A 275 -15.08 -7.52 -8.75
CA CYS A 275 -14.55 -7.11 -10.04
C CYS A 275 -14.95 -8.11 -11.14
N VAL A 276 -15.75 -7.66 -12.08
CA VAL A 276 -16.29 -8.50 -13.18
C VAL A 276 -15.59 -8.30 -14.50
N SER A 277 -14.81 -7.24 -14.67
CA SER A 277 -14.08 -7.00 -15.91
C SER A 277 -12.87 -7.92 -16.06
N ARG A 278 -12.63 -8.36 -17.29
CA ARG A 278 -11.47 -9.14 -17.70
C ARG A 278 -11.01 -8.61 -19.06
N GLN A 279 -9.74 -8.31 -19.20
CA GLN A 279 -9.14 -7.82 -20.46
C GLN A 279 -8.79 -9.02 -21.33
N LEU A 280 -9.79 -9.66 -21.90
CA LEU A 280 -9.68 -10.84 -22.75
C LEU A 280 -9.86 -10.46 -24.24
N TRP A 281 -9.08 -11.06 -25.12
CA TRP A 281 -9.22 -10.89 -26.55
C TRP A 281 -10.54 -11.49 -27.06
N TRP A 282 -11.02 -12.54 -26.41
CA TRP A 282 -12.30 -13.18 -26.71
C TRP A 282 -13.01 -13.56 -25.39
N GLY A 283 -14.26 -13.15 -25.24
CA GLY A 283 -15.04 -13.38 -24.03
C GLY A 283 -16.37 -12.62 -24.06
N HIS A 284 -17.12 -12.67 -22.95
CA HIS A 284 -18.32 -11.89 -22.78
C HIS A 284 -18.01 -10.41 -22.68
N ARG A 285 -18.79 -9.60 -23.39
CA ARG A 285 -18.77 -8.15 -23.21
C ARG A 285 -19.64 -7.76 -22.02
N ILE A 286 -19.17 -6.79 -21.23
CA ILE A 286 -20.01 -6.10 -20.26
C ILE A 286 -20.96 -5.18 -21.06
N PRO A 287 -22.29 -5.36 -20.96
CA PRO A 287 -23.27 -4.64 -21.78
C PRO A 287 -23.51 -3.23 -21.23
N ALA A 288 -22.52 -2.38 -21.25
CA ALA A 288 -22.60 -0.99 -20.86
C ALA A 288 -22.58 -0.07 -22.08
N TRP A 289 -23.43 0.95 -22.07
CA TRP A 289 -23.49 2.01 -23.07
C TRP A 289 -23.24 3.33 -22.37
N PHE A 290 -22.45 4.16 -23.01
CA PHE A 290 -22.11 5.50 -22.52
C PHE A 290 -22.81 6.54 -23.39
N ASP A 291 -23.25 7.63 -22.79
CA ASP A 291 -23.69 8.80 -23.52
C ASP A 291 -22.51 9.70 -23.90
N ALA A 292 -22.81 10.91 -24.42
CA ALA A 292 -21.76 11.83 -24.87
C ALA A 292 -20.98 12.49 -23.70
N GLU A 293 -21.44 12.31 -22.47
CA GLU A 293 -20.82 12.87 -21.27
C GLU A 293 -20.02 11.80 -20.49
N GLY A 294 -20.11 10.51 -20.85
CA GLY A 294 -19.37 9.38 -20.30
C GLY A 294 -20.17 8.45 -19.41
#